data_8b43e7b1037326e7045877d4089c7c45
#
_entry.id   8b43e7b1037326e7045877d4089c7c45
#
_cell.length_a   1.000
_cell.length_b   1.000
_cell.length_c   1.000
_cell.angle_alpha   90.00
_cell.angle_beta   90.00
_cell.angle_gamma   90.00
#
_symmetry.space_group_name_H-M   'P 1'
#
loop_
_entity.id
_entity.type
_entity.pdbx_description
1 polymer ?
#
loop_
_entity_poly.entity_id
_entity_poly.type
_entity_poly.pdbx_seq_one_letter_code
_entity_poly.pdbx_strand_id
1 'polypeptide(L)'
;MDMLKHASQSLEMDMTPMIDCVFLLMIFFVLVIDLSQKNLEDLILPRAVYQQPDEKPAQDRPVINVLQDGSVIYKQKVAYSPSVNGKDYKPIKELLLNIRKIGLANKTLHLKNEAVPGGGGKTMALIDDPILVRADKWTEWHYIGEIMKQCSQPEIAFWKVELAMSEVDKETGEKNKKVVK
;
A
#
# COMPACT_ATOMS: atom_id res chain seq x y z
N MET A 1 -24.39 -48.19 -59.68
CA MET A 1 -23.36 -47.16 -59.82
C MET A 1 -23.79 -45.83 -59.14
N ASP A 2 -24.02 -45.90 -57.78
CA ASP A 2 -24.59 -44.81 -57.01
C ASP A 2 -24.12 -44.82 -55.52
N MET A 3 -22.79 -44.93 -55.33
CA MET A 3 -22.24 -45.00 -53.99
C MET A 3 -21.23 -43.90 -53.69
N LEU A 4 -21.27 -42.76 -54.33
CA LEU A 4 -20.27 -41.72 -54.15
C LEU A 4 -20.87 -40.28 -53.97
N LYS A 5 -22.09 -40.19 -53.43
CA LYS A 5 -22.71 -38.85 -53.22
C LYS A 5 -22.93 -38.44 -51.77
N HIS A 6 -22.24 -39.03 -50.80
CA HIS A 6 -22.43 -38.69 -49.38
C HIS A 6 -21.13 -38.22 -48.69
N ALA A 7 -20.29 -37.48 -49.37
CA ALA A 7 -19.05 -37.03 -48.78
C ALA A 7 -18.78 -35.53 -49.02
N SER A 8 -19.73 -34.68 -48.65
CA SER A 8 -19.42 -33.23 -48.43
C SER A 8 -20.49 -32.59 -47.56
N GLN A 9 -20.76 -33.17 -46.39
CA GLN A 9 -21.26 -32.34 -45.30
C GLN A 9 -20.06 -31.59 -44.76
N SER A 10 -19.93 -30.32 -45.11
CA SER A 10 -19.06 -29.41 -44.42
C SER A 10 -19.55 -29.36 -42.97
N LEU A 11 -18.79 -29.94 -42.07
CA LEU A 11 -18.97 -29.75 -40.63
C LEU A 11 -18.73 -28.26 -40.38
N GLU A 12 -19.81 -27.46 -40.43
CA GLU A 12 -19.78 -26.10 -39.92
C GLU A 12 -19.58 -26.23 -38.42
N MET A 13 -18.34 -26.00 -37.99
CA MET A 13 -18.00 -25.99 -36.57
C MET A 13 -18.61 -24.70 -35.96
N ASP A 14 -19.58 -24.88 -35.08
CA ASP A 14 -20.16 -23.76 -34.34
C ASP A 14 -19.08 -23.15 -33.40
N MET A 15 -18.63 -21.95 -33.74
CA MET A 15 -17.58 -21.21 -32.97
C MET A 15 -18.15 -20.45 -31.79
N THR A 16 -19.46 -20.44 -31.63
CA THR A 16 -20.15 -19.68 -30.56
C THR A 16 -19.66 -20.06 -29.17
N PRO A 17 -19.49 -21.38 -28.82
CA PRO A 17 -19.00 -21.74 -27.49
C PRO A 17 -17.55 -21.27 -27.22
N MET A 18 -16.74 -21.23 -28.28
CA MET A 18 -15.34 -20.75 -28.13
C MET A 18 -15.27 -19.25 -27.88
N ILE A 19 -16.12 -18.46 -28.56
CA ILE A 19 -16.20 -17.02 -28.38
C ILE A 19 -16.66 -16.70 -26.97
N ASP A 20 -17.66 -17.43 -26.44
CA ASP A 20 -18.18 -17.24 -25.09
C ASP A 20 -17.11 -17.53 -24.03
N CYS A 21 -16.35 -18.64 -24.17
CA CYS A 21 -15.24 -18.93 -23.28
C CYS A 21 -14.17 -17.83 -23.28
N VAL A 22 -13.81 -17.30 -24.44
CA VAL A 22 -12.83 -16.21 -24.56
C VAL A 22 -13.36 -14.93 -23.94
N PHE A 23 -14.65 -14.62 -24.14
CA PHE A 23 -15.29 -13.46 -23.58
C PHE A 23 -15.35 -13.52 -22.05
N LEU A 24 -15.75 -14.66 -21.47
CA LEU A 24 -15.75 -14.88 -20.02
C LEU A 24 -14.35 -14.76 -19.44
N LEU A 25 -13.34 -15.30 -20.10
CA LEU A 25 -11.95 -15.20 -19.67
C LEU A 25 -11.45 -13.76 -19.71
N MET A 26 -11.83 -12.99 -20.73
CA MET A 26 -11.50 -11.58 -20.85
C MET A 26 -12.14 -10.75 -19.73
N ILE A 27 -13.44 -10.97 -19.44
CA ILE A 27 -14.13 -10.28 -18.32
C ILE A 27 -13.48 -10.66 -17.00
N PHE A 28 -13.12 -11.93 -16.79
CA PHE A 28 -12.44 -12.37 -15.58
C PHE A 28 -11.12 -11.65 -15.37
N PHE A 29 -10.27 -11.53 -16.41
CA PHE A 29 -9.02 -10.79 -16.30
C PHE A 29 -9.23 -9.31 -16.04
N VAL A 30 -10.22 -8.66 -16.67
CA VAL A 30 -10.55 -7.25 -16.41
C VAL A 30 -10.94 -7.05 -14.94
N LEU A 31 -11.80 -7.91 -14.38
CA LEU A 31 -12.20 -7.84 -12.98
C LEU A 31 -11.01 -8.08 -12.03
N VAL A 32 -10.15 -9.04 -12.32
CA VAL A 32 -8.97 -9.33 -11.49
C VAL A 32 -7.98 -8.16 -11.48
N ILE A 33 -7.74 -7.52 -12.62
CA ILE A 33 -6.85 -6.35 -12.71
C ILE A 33 -7.42 -5.19 -11.91
N ASP A 34 -8.72 -4.90 -12.01
CA ASP A 34 -9.37 -3.80 -11.29
C ASP A 34 -9.31 -3.98 -9.76
N LEU A 35 -9.44 -5.21 -9.28
CA LEU A 35 -9.31 -5.51 -7.85
C LEU A 35 -7.89 -5.32 -7.30
N SER A 36 -6.86 -5.50 -8.13
CA SER A 36 -5.46 -5.41 -7.70
C SER A 36 -4.95 -3.97 -7.51
N GLN A 37 -5.57 -2.99 -8.17
CA GLN A 37 -5.10 -1.59 -8.15
C GLN A 37 -5.77 -0.69 -7.10
N LYS A 38 -6.72 -1.20 -6.32
CA LYS A 38 -7.67 -0.39 -5.53
C LYS A 38 -7.13 0.40 -4.33
N ASN A 39 -5.86 0.33 -3.99
CA ASN A 39 -5.40 0.93 -2.71
C ASN A 39 -4.17 1.85 -2.81
N LEU A 40 -3.70 2.17 -3.99
CA LEU A 40 -2.49 2.97 -4.15
C LEU A 40 -2.84 4.32 -4.78
N GLU A 41 -2.64 5.40 -4.01
CA GLU A 41 -2.66 6.76 -4.52
C GLU A 41 -1.44 7.01 -5.42
N ASP A 42 -1.60 7.83 -6.46
CA ASP A 42 -0.52 8.26 -7.34
C ASP A 42 0.39 9.27 -6.60
N LEU A 43 1.43 8.76 -5.98
CA LEU A 43 2.41 9.55 -5.24
C LEU A 43 3.78 9.45 -5.91
N ILE A 44 4.45 10.58 -6.06
CA ILE A 44 5.85 10.63 -6.47
C ILE A 44 6.70 10.42 -5.21
N LEU A 45 7.17 9.21 -5.00
CA LEU A 45 7.97 8.88 -3.83
C LEU A 45 9.34 9.57 -3.84
N PRO A 46 9.88 9.96 -2.68
CA PRO A 46 11.24 10.46 -2.56
C PRO A 46 12.25 9.39 -2.97
N ARG A 47 13.38 9.80 -3.55
CA ARG A 47 14.44 8.91 -3.97
C ARG A 47 15.48 8.74 -2.86
N ALA A 48 15.89 7.50 -2.61
CA ALA A 48 16.97 7.20 -1.67
C ALA A 48 18.12 6.50 -2.40
N VAL A 49 19.35 6.93 -2.11
CA VAL A 49 20.59 6.38 -2.69
C VAL A 49 21.04 5.13 -1.94
N TYR A 50 20.79 5.08 -0.64
CA TYR A 50 21.19 3.99 0.26
C TYR A 50 19.97 3.47 1.00
N GLN A 51 19.08 2.80 0.28
CA GLN A 51 17.94 2.12 0.89
C GLN A 51 18.29 0.64 1.10
N GLN A 52 17.85 0.08 2.21
CA GLN A 52 17.80 -1.36 2.38
C GLN A 52 16.40 -1.82 1.94
N PRO A 53 16.32 -2.58 0.84
CA PRO A 53 15.03 -3.13 0.43
C PRO A 53 14.52 -4.10 1.50
N ASP A 54 13.24 -4.06 1.76
CA ASP A 54 12.59 -5.02 2.64
C ASP A 54 12.55 -6.39 1.95
N GLU A 55 13.38 -7.32 2.40
CA GLU A 55 13.49 -8.67 1.81
C GLU A 55 12.17 -9.45 1.90
N LYS A 56 11.35 -9.17 2.90
CA LYS A 56 10.07 -9.87 3.14
C LYS A 56 9.01 -8.86 3.60
N PRO A 57 8.47 -8.04 2.68
CA PRO A 57 7.43 -7.11 3.06
C PRO A 57 6.20 -7.84 3.63
N ALA A 58 5.70 -7.36 4.76
CA ALA A 58 4.48 -7.90 5.34
C ALA A 58 3.32 -7.70 4.35
N GLN A 59 2.66 -8.79 3.95
CA GLN A 59 1.65 -8.76 2.88
C GLN A 59 0.43 -7.90 3.24
N ASP A 60 0.05 -7.85 4.52
CA ASP A 60 -1.17 -7.18 4.99
C ASP A 60 -0.89 -5.94 5.86
N ARG A 61 0.32 -5.35 5.74
CA ARG A 61 0.65 -4.15 6.51
C ARG A 61 -0.23 -2.96 6.13
N PRO A 62 -0.69 -2.15 7.11
CA PRO A 62 -1.44 -0.95 6.81
C PRO A 62 -0.57 0.07 6.08
N VAL A 63 -1.13 0.64 5.00
CA VAL A 63 -0.46 1.64 4.16
C VAL A 63 -1.18 2.98 4.33
N ILE A 64 -0.45 4.00 4.74
CA ILE A 64 -0.94 5.37 4.87
C ILE A 64 -0.28 6.22 3.78
N ASN A 65 -1.09 6.91 2.99
CA ASN A 65 -0.61 7.83 1.96
C ASN A 65 -0.69 9.27 2.48
N VAL A 66 0.39 10.03 2.28
CA VAL A 66 0.48 11.45 2.65
C VAL A 66 0.72 12.26 1.39
N LEU A 67 -0.23 13.10 1.05
CA LEU A 67 -0.16 13.96 -0.11
C LEU A 67 0.78 15.16 0.13
N GLN A 68 1.11 15.88 -0.95
CA GLN A 68 1.96 17.06 -0.92
C GLN A 68 1.44 18.15 0.03
N ASP A 69 0.12 18.32 0.14
CA ASP A 69 -0.53 19.30 1.03
C ASP A 69 -0.59 18.86 2.50
N GLY A 70 -0.07 17.68 2.84
CA GLY A 70 -0.13 17.08 4.17
C GLY A 70 -1.42 16.32 4.47
N SER A 71 -2.33 16.17 3.50
CA SER A 71 -3.53 15.35 3.67
C SER A 71 -3.16 13.88 3.80
N VAL A 72 -3.81 13.19 4.75
CA VAL A 72 -3.58 11.77 5.05
C VAL A 72 -4.73 10.94 4.50
N ILE A 73 -4.39 10.00 3.63
CA ILE A 73 -5.36 9.11 2.98
C ILE A 73 -5.10 7.66 3.41
N TYR A 74 -6.16 6.98 3.78
CA TYR A 74 -6.15 5.55 4.09
C TYR A 74 -7.30 4.85 3.35
N LYS A 75 -6.99 3.81 2.57
CA LYS A 75 -7.96 3.06 1.75
C LYS A 75 -8.87 3.99 0.93
N GLN A 76 -8.27 4.95 0.21
CA GLN A 76 -8.94 5.93 -0.65
C GLN A 76 -9.89 6.90 0.09
N LYS A 77 -9.83 6.95 1.41
CA LYS A 77 -10.59 7.91 2.21
C LYS A 77 -9.66 8.92 2.85
N VAL A 78 -9.98 10.20 2.71
CA VAL A 78 -9.26 11.25 3.40
C VAL A 78 -9.59 11.15 4.90
N ALA A 79 -8.58 10.86 5.70
CA ALA A 79 -8.70 10.77 7.15
C ALA A 79 -8.35 12.08 7.85
N TYR A 80 -7.41 12.83 7.27
CA TYR A 80 -6.99 14.14 7.77
C TYR A 80 -6.67 15.05 6.61
N SER A 81 -7.03 16.32 6.72
CA SER A 81 -6.63 17.37 5.79
C SER A 81 -6.26 18.64 6.56
N PRO A 82 -5.08 19.24 6.31
CA PRO A 82 -4.69 20.49 6.94
C PRO A 82 -5.67 21.65 6.68
N SER A 83 -6.32 21.64 5.52
CA SER A 83 -7.30 22.66 5.14
C SER A 83 -8.58 22.65 6.01
N VAL A 84 -8.94 21.48 6.54
CA VAL A 84 -10.15 21.28 7.36
C VAL A 84 -9.83 21.22 8.86
N ASN A 85 -8.79 20.45 9.20
CA ASN A 85 -8.45 20.13 10.59
C ASN A 85 -7.38 21.07 11.17
N GLY A 86 -6.67 21.83 10.32
CA GLY A 86 -5.59 22.71 10.76
C GLY A 86 -4.49 21.92 11.48
N LYS A 87 -4.18 22.32 12.72
CA LYS A 87 -3.20 21.65 13.58
C LYS A 87 -3.80 20.61 14.54
N ASP A 88 -5.08 20.25 14.37
CA ASP A 88 -5.70 19.20 15.19
C ASP A 88 -5.47 17.83 14.55
N TYR A 89 -4.52 17.08 15.12
CA TYR A 89 -4.14 15.74 14.65
C TYR A 89 -4.98 14.61 15.28
N LYS A 90 -6.06 14.91 15.99
CA LYS A 90 -6.97 13.89 16.55
C LYS A 90 -7.50 12.92 15.49
N PRO A 91 -7.89 13.35 14.27
CA PRO A 91 -8.35 12.40 13.25
C PRO A 91 -7.31 11.36 12.86
N ILE A 92 -6.01 11.72 12.89
CA ILE A 92 -4.92 10.75 12.64
C ILE A 92 -4.84 9.74 13.79
N LYS A 93 -4.96 10.21 15.04
CA LYS A 93 -4.99 9.34 16.21
C LYS A 93 -6.17 8.34 16.13
N GLU A 94 -7.36 8.82 15.81
CA GLU A 94 -8.55 7.98 15.65
C GLU A 94 -8.40 6.96 14.51
N LEU A 95 -7.83 7.37 13.38
CA LEU A 95 -7.50 6.47 12.28
C LEU A 95 -6.57 5.34 12.74
N LEU A 96 -5.48 5.66 13.42
CA LEU A 96 -4.50 4.68 13.88
C LEU A 96 -5.09 3.72 14.92
N LEU A 97 -5.93 4.22 15.84
CA LEU A 97 -6.67 3.38 16.79
C LEU A 97 -7.63 2.43 16.07
N ASN A 98 -8.30 2.90 15.03
CA ASN A 98 -9.20 2.07 14.23
C ASN A 98 -8.44 1.00 13.44
N ILE A 99 -7.30 1.36 12.82
CA ILE A 99 -6.40 0.41 12.15
C ILE A 99 -5.95 -0.67 13.13
N ARG A 100 -5.49 -0.28 14.33
CA ARG A 100 -5.09 -1.22 15.37
C ARG A 100 -6.23 -2.16 15.75
N LYS A 101 -7.42 -1.62 16.05
CA LYS A 101 -8.60 -2.40 16.46
C LYS A 101 -9.02 -3.41 15.40
N ILE A 102 -9.12 -2.98 14.14
CA ILE A 102 -9.51 -3.85 13.02
C ILE A 102 -8.42 -4.88 12.74
N GLY A 103 -7.15 -4.47 12.71
CA GLY A 103 -6.03 -5.36 12.44
C GLY A 103 -5.88 -6.47 13.48
N LEU A 104 -6.07 -6.17 14.76
CA LEU A 104 -6.07 -7.17 15.83
C LEU A 104 -7.29 -8.10 15.75
N ALA A 105 -8.47 -7.57 15.42
CA ALA A 105 -9.69 -8.38 15.25
C ALA A 105 -9.57 -9.36 14.07
N ASN A 106 -8.97 -8.93 12.97
CA ASN A 106 -8.76 -9.73 11.76
C ASN A 106 -7.48 -10.59 11.81
N LYS A 107 -6.71 -10.52 12.90
CA LYS A 107 -5.41 -11.22 13.06
C LYS A 107 -4.38 -10.85 11.98
N THR A 108 -4.48 -9.66 11.38
CA THR A 108 -3.50 -9.10 10.45
C THR A 108 -2.40 -8.33 11.17
N LEU A 109 -2.62 -7.97 12.44
CA LEU A 109 -1.63 -7.35 13.32
C LEU A 109 -1.37 -8.23 14.52
N HIS A 110 -0.11 -8.31 14.93
CA HIS A 110 0.36 -9.13 16.03
C HIS A 110 0.87 -8.25 17.18
N LEU A 111 0.62 -8.68 18.42
CA LEU A 111 1.12 -8.02 19.61
C LEU A 111 2.39 -8.70 20.11
N LYS A 112 3.40 -7.91 20.42
CA LYS A 112 4.61 -8.32 21.13
C LYS A 112 4.70 -7.58 22.46
N ASN A 113 4.92 -8.30 23.52
CA ASN A 113 5.14 -7.71 24.83
C ASN A 113 6.63 -7.41 25.01
N GLU A 114 7.00 -6.15 25.14
CA GLU A 114 8.37 -5.76 25.44
C GLU A 114 8.50 -5.09 26.80
N ALA A 115 9.62 -5.34 27.46
CA ALA A 115 9.92 -4.73 28.74
C ALA A 115 10.22 -3.23 28.54
N VAL A 116 9.58 -2.37 29.34
CA VAL A 116 9.83 -0.94 29.30
C VAL A 116 11.18 -0.65 29.96
N PRO A 117 12.15 -0.06 29.23
CA PRO A 117 13.44 0.33 29.82
C PRO A 117 13.24 1.24 31.02
N GLY A 118 13.75 0.86 32.19
CA GLY A 118 13.57 1.62 33.44
C GLY A 118 12.21 1.47 34.12
N GLY A 119 11.31 0.64 33.61
CA GLY A 119 9.92 0.51 34.10
C GLY A 119 9.71 -0.50 35.24
N GLY A 120 10.75 -0.98 35.91
CA GLY A 120 10.59 -1.87 37.06
C GLY A 120 9.83 -3.17 36.79
N GLY A 121 10.07 -3.80 35.62
CA GLY A 121 9.41 -5.06 35.23
C GLY A 121 8.06 -4.87 34.53
N LYS A 122 7.65 -3.64 34.23
CA LYS A 122 6.42 -3.40 33.45
C LYS A 122 6.66 -3.75 31.98
N THR A 123 5.72 -4.48 31.39
CA THR A 123 5.70 -4.81 29.96
C THR A 123 4.68 -3.94 29.25
N MET A 124 4.99 -3.57 28.02
CA MET A 124 4.10 -2.83 27.13
C MET A 124 3.77 -3.68 25.90
N ALA A 125 2.50 -3.75 25.54
CA ALA A 125 2.06 -4.46 24.35
C ALA A 125 2.25 -3.55 23.12
N LEU A 126 3.25 -3.85 22.32
CA LEU A 126 3.54 -3.16 21.07
C LEU A 126 3.00 -3.96 19.88
N ILE A 127 2.70 -3.26 18.79
CA ILE A 127 2.36 -3.93 17.53
C ILE A 127 3.67 -4.30 16.83
N ASP A 128 3.86 -5.59 16.56
CA ASP A 128 5.09 -6.11 15.94
C ASP A 128 5.11 -5.90 14.42
N ASP A 129 3.96 -5.75 13.81
CA ASP A 129 3.84 -5.51 12.37
C ASP A 129 4.12 -4.05 12.03
N PRO A 130 4.85 -3.80 10.92
CA PRO A 130 5.17 -2.45 10.49
C PRO A 130 3.96 -1.74 9.88
N ILE A 131 3.92 -0.42 10.04
CA ILE A 131 3.03 0.46 9.29
C ILE A 131 3.83 1.17 8.20
N LEU A 132 3.36 1.11 6.95
CA LEU A 132 4.01 1.77 5.82
C LEU A 132 3.43 3.16 5.60
N VAL A 133 4.27 4.18 5.64
CA VAL A 133 3.93 5.55 5.30
C VAL A 133 4.51 5.88 3.92
N ARG A 134 3.64 6.18 2.96
CA ARG A 134 3.99 6.65 1.62
C ARG A 134 3.75 8.14 1.55
N ALA A 135 4.79 8.93 1.45
CA ALA A 135 4.70 10.37 1.34
C ALA A 135 5.16 10.84 -0.04
N ASP A 136 4.53 11.88 -0.59
CA ASP A 136 5.02 12.54 -1.78
C ASP A 136 6.36 13.21 -1.50
N LYS A 137 7.23 13.28 -2.50
CA LYS A 137 8.58 13.87 -2.37
C LYS A 137 8.58 15.34 -1.96
N TRP A 138 7.45 16.04 -2.19
CA TRP A 138 7.26 17.45 -1.86
C TRP A 138 6.53 17.68 -0.55
N THR A 139 6.11 16.57 0.15
CA THR A 139 5.46 16.66 1.45
C THR A 139 6.42 17.21 2.48
N GLU A 140 5.98 18.19 3.25
CA GLU A 140 6.77 18.75 4.35
C GLU A 140 6.97 17.71 5.46
N TRP A 141 8.22 17.60 5.94
CA TRP A 141 8.61 16.60 6.94
C TRP A 141 7.80 16.66 8.25
N HIS A 142 7.31 17.84 8.61
CA HIS A 142 6.57 17.98 9.86
C HIS A 142 5.28 17.14 9.90
N TYR A 143 4.58 16.94 8.76
CA TYR A 143 3.41 16.06 8.69
C TYR A 143 3.77 14.60 8.95
N ILE A 144 4.89 14.15 8.38
CA ILE A 144 5.41 12.79 8.61
C ILE A 144 5.78 12.63 10.09
N GLY A 145 6.47 13.64 10.66
CA GLY A 145 6.86 13.66 12.07
C GLY A 145 5.66 13.58 13.02
N GLU A 146 4.56 14.28 12.72
CA GLU A 146 3.35 14.20 13.54
C GLU A 146 2.67 12.83 13.43
N ILE A 147 2.66 12.19 12.26
CA ILE A 147 2.16 10.82 12.10
C ILE A 147 3.00 9.85 12.95
N MET A 148 4.33 9.93 12.87
CA MET A 148 5.24 9.08 13.66
C MET A 148 5.02 9.29 15.17
N LYS A 149 4.82 10.53 15.60
CA LYS A 149 4.52 10.86 16.99
C LYS A 149 3.18 10.28 17.46
N GLN A 150 2.15 10.29 16.60
CA GLN A 150 0.88 9.65 16.91
C GLN A 150 1.04 8.12 16.97
N CYS A 151 1.83 7.50 16.08
CA CYS A 151 2.12 6.06 16.09
C CYS A 151 2.79 5.61 17.41
N SER A 152 3.67 6.45 17.97
CA SER A 152 4.40 6.13 19.20
C SER A 152 3.59 6.27 20.48
N GLN A 153 2.35 6.77 20.43
CA GLN A 153 1.51 6.87 21.63
C GLN A 153 1.21 5.48 22.23
N PRO A 154 1.22 5.33 23.58
CA PRO A 154 1.03 4.06 24.25
C PRO A 154 -0.28 3.33 23.90
N GLU A 155 -1.32 4.10 23.57
CA GLU A 155 -2.62 3.57 23.16
C GLU A 155 -2.62 2.97 21.75
N ILE A 156 -1.71 3.45 20.88
CA ILE A 156 -1.57 3.06 19.47
C ILE A 156 -0.47 2.03 19.31
N ALA A 157 0.72 2.32 19.85
CA ALA A 157 1.87 1.43 20.00
C ALA A 157 2.37 0.79 18.69
N PHE A 158 2.34 1.52 17.56
CA PHE A 158 3.08 1.17 16.36
C PHE A 158 4.52 1.66 16.49
N TRP A 159 5.45 0.78 16.78
CA TRP A 159 6.85 1.16 16.94
C TRP A 159 7.69 1.01 15.66
N LYS A 160 7.22 0.17 14.71
CA LYS A 160 7.85 -0.01 13.41
C LYS A 160 7.13 0.85 12.38
N VAL A 161 7.69 1.98 12.02
CA VAL A 161 7.19 2.85 10.96
C VAL A 161 8.17 2.80 9.80
N GLU A 162 7.72 2.33 8.65
CA GLU A 162 8.48 2.25 7.42
C GLU A 162 8.09 3.39 6.49
N LEU A 163 9.08 4.02 5.86
CA LEU A 163 8.87 5.06 4.86
C LEU A 163 9.12 4.48 3.47
N ALA A 164 8.14 4.61 2.59
CA ALA A 164 8.30 4.21 1.21
C ALA A 164 9.18 5.19 0.43
N MET A 165 10.18 4.65 -0.26
CA MET A 165 11.09 5.40 -1.12
C MET A 165 11.24 4.69 -2.46
N SER A 166 11.52 5.43 -3.54
CA SER A 166 11.84 4.85 -4.84
C SER A 166 13.35 4.66 -5.00
N GLU A 167 13.75 3.62 -5.72
CA GLU A 167 15.15 3.44 -6.12
C GLU A 167 15.63 4.59 -7.03
N VAL A 168 16.88 4.97 -6.83
CA VAL A 168 17.60 5.83 -7.80
C VAL A 168 18.26 4.89 -8.80
N ASP A 169 17.84 4.94 -10.05
CA ASP A 169 18.57 4.27 -11.11
C ASP A 169 20.02 4.78 -11.13
N LYS A 170 20.98 3.88 -10.91
CA LYS A 170 22.41 4.21 -10.87
C LYS A 170 22.88 4.96 -12.10
N GLU A 171 22.22 4.77 -13.25
CA GLU A 171 22.54 5.44 -14.49
C GLU A 171 22.12 6.92 -14.53
N THR A 172 21.07 7.32 -13.82
CA THR A 172 20.59 8.73 -13.82
C THR A 172 21.37 9.59 -12.83
N GLY A 173 21.94 9.00 -11.78
CA GLY A 173 22.77 9.69 -10.77
C GLY A 173 24.08 10.24 -11.35
N GLU A 174 24.64 9.60 -12.35
CA GLU A 174 25.87 10.06 -13.01
C GLU A 174 25.66 11.19 -14.00
N LYS A 175 24.51 11.23 -14.69
CA LYS A 175 24.21 12.28 -15.68
C LYS A 175 23.92 13.64 -15.04
N ASN A 176 23.37 13.70 -13.85
CA ASN A 176 23.09 14.97 -13.15
C ASN A 176 24.31 15.61 -12.48
N LYS A 177 25.40 14.87 -12.29
CA LYS A 177 26.68 15.45 -11.79
C LYS A 177 27.43 16.26 -12.83
N LYS A 178 27.08 16.14 -14.13
CA LYS A 178 27.74 16.85 -15.24
C LYS A 178 27.07 18.16 -15.67
N VAL A 179 25.91 18.53 -15.09
CA VAL A 179 25.16 19.73 -15.49
C VAL A 179 25.34 20.90 -14.49
N VAL A 180 26.05 20.68 -13.38
CA VAL A 180 26.40 21.75 -12.43
C VAL A 180 27.92 21.99 -12.52
N LYS A 181 28.32 22.67 -13.58
CA LYS A 181 29.56 23.43 -13.70
C LYS A 181 29.31 24.72 -14.44
#